data_d71501584a1566629b0c1d08011a0ea7
#
_entry.id   d71501584a1566629b0c1d08011a0ea7
#
_cell.length_a   1.000
_cell.length_b   1.000
_cell.length_c   1.000
_cell.angle_alpha   90.00
_cell.angle_beta   90.00
_cell.angle_gamma   90.00
#
_symmetry.space_group_name_H-M   'P 1'
#
loop_
_entity.id
_entity.type
_entity.pdbx_description
1 polymer ?
#
loop_
_entity_poly.entity_id
_entity_poly.type
_entity_poly.pdbx_seq_one_letter_code
_entity_poly.pdbx_strand_id
1 'polypeptide(L)'
;MNSFCRLLPLFFLIIQGCASIQKAEPLPSDLSKDHAGRIVDSWNGLSDSEIQGRVLRLLPPGVKQPDSWAQDLQSVYKALGIPSAASTYCATIAVVQQESSFNAQPVVPGLAKIVRTELNARASRFLIPQALLNKALERESPTGRTYNQRIDSLRTEKQLNDLFQDMLSELPFGQSWL
;
A
#
# COMPACT_ATOMS: atom_id res chain seq x y z
N MET A 1 -38.27 -28.58 -35.48
CA MET A 1 -38.40 -29.41 -34.28
C MET A 1 -37.01 -29.87 -33.90
N ASN A 2 -36.53 -29.44 -32.74
CA ASN A 2 -35.38 -29.99 -31.99
C ASN A 2 -33.98 -29.95 -32.60
N SER A 3 -33.26 -28.85 -32.44
CA SER A 3 -31.79 -28.90 -32.37
C SER A 3 -31.20 -27.57 -31.84
N PHE A 4 -31.64 -27.10 -30.66
CA PHE A 4 -31.10 -25.88 -30.04
C PHE A 4 -30.80 -26.07 -28.54
N CYS A 5 -30.26 -27.22 -28.16
CA CYS A 5 -29.99 -27.47 -26.75
C CYS A 5 -28.75 -28.33 -26.52
N ARG A 6 -27.58 -27.95 -27.13
CA ARG A 6 -26.31 -28.69 -26.89
C ARG A 6 -25.04 -27.87 -26.94
N LEU A 7 -25.10 -26.57 -26.62
CA LEU A 7 -23.87 -25.72 -26.62
C LEU A 7 -23.73 -24.85 -25.37
N LEU A 8 -24.11 -25.39 -24.21
CA LEU A 8 -23.97 -24.65 -22.96
C LEU A 8 -23.48 -25.52 -21.79
N PRO A 9 -22.33 -26.19 -21.92
CA PRO A 9 -21.56 -26.44 -20.70
C PRO A 9 -20.03 -26.34 -20.93
N LEU A 10 -19.52 -25.32 -21.63
CA LEU A 10 -18.06 -25.19 -21.77
C LEU A 10 -17.52 -23.84 -21.23
N PHE A 11 -18.34 -23.06 -20.52
CA PHE A 11 -17.91 -21.76 -20.00
C PHE A 11 -17.85 -21.71 -18.46
N PHE A 12 -17.92 -22.88 -17.79
CA PHE A 12 -17.94 -22.90 -16.31
C PHE A 12 -16.68 -23.51 -15.68
N LEU A 13 -15.56 -23.56 -16.41
CA LEU A 13 -14.36 -24.28 -15.97
C LEU A 13 -13.08 -23.43 -15.86
N ILE A 14 -13.20 -22.07 -15.74
CA ILE A 14 -12.02 -21.20 -15.56
C ILE A 14 -12.20 -20.24 -14.38
N ILE A 15 -12.84 -20.67 -13.29
CA ILE A 15 -12.77 -19.94 -12.00
C ILE A 15 -12.59 -20.96 -10.88
N GLN A 16 -11.55 -21.78 -10.99
CA GLN A 16 -11.05 -22.58 -9.86
C GLN A 16 -9.54 -22.40 -9.70
N GLY A 17 -9.11 -21.17 -9.62
CA GLY A 17 -7.70 -20.87 -9.44
C GLY A 17 -7.49 -19.69 -8.50
N CYS A 18 -7.98 -19.76 -7.26
CA CYS A 18 -7.52 -18.93 -6.14
C CYS A 18 -8.28 -19.32 -4.88
N ALA A 19 -8.07 -20.50 -4.36
CA ALA A 19 -8.43 -20.79 -2.96
C ALA A 19 -7.72 -22.04 -2.46
N SER A 20 -6.42 -22.06 -2.51
CA SER A 20 -5.65 -22.74 -1.49
C SER A 20 -4.88 -21.67 -0.73
N ILE A 21 -5.58 -20.94 0.14
CA ILE A 21 -4.94 -20.42 1.35
C ILE A 21 -4.50 -21.71 2.05
N GLN A 22 -3.31 -22.17 1.72
CA GLN A 22 -2.63 -23.10 2.58
C GLN A 22 -2.57 -22.38 3.91
N LYS A 23 -3.35 -22.89 4.87
CA LYS A 23 -3.25 -22.52 6.27
C LYS A 23 -1.76 -22.54 6.56
N ALA A 24 -1.17 -21.35 6.77
CA ALA A 24 0.24 -21.25 7.08
C ALA A 24 0.47 -22.25 8.20
N GLU A 25 1.29 -23.26 7.95
CA GLU A 25 1.67 -24.17 9.04
C GLU A 25 2.22 -23.28 10.14
N PRO A 26 1.78 -23.47 11.40
CA PRO A 26 2.37 -22.74 12.49
C PRO A 26 3.88 -22.97 12.40
N LEU A 27 4.64 -21.87 12.39
CA LEU A 27 6.10 -21.91 12.42
C LEU A 27 6.52 -22.96 13.44
N PRO A 28 7.42 -23.89 13.10
CA PRO A 28 7.82 -24.93 14.02
C PRO A 28 8.17 -24.29 15.37
N SER A 29 7.49 -24.69 16.42
CA SER A 29 7.65 -24.15 17.78
C SER A 29 9.06 -24.36 18.35
N ASP A 30 9.90 -25.07 17.64
CA ASP A 30 11.24 -25.50 18.08
C ASP A 30 12.35 -24.48 17.75
N LEU A 31 12.08 -23.49 16.90
CA LEU A 31 13.07 -22.47 16.50
C LEU A 31 13.16 -21.27 17.44
N SER A 32 12.32 -21.20 18.47
CA SER A 32 12.21 -20.01 19.31
C SER A 32 12.63 -20.19 20.77
N LYS A 33 13.09 -21.38 21.17
CA LYS A 33 13.48 -21.60 22.55
C LYS A 33 14.93 -22.04 22.66
N ASP A 34 15.71 -21.32 23.49
CA ASP A 34 17.02 -21.81 23.92
C ASP A 34 16.86 -23.04 24.85
N HIS A 35 17.95 -23.68 25.20
CA HIS A 35 17.94 -24.81 26.13
C HIS A 35 17.33 -24.51 27.53
N ALA A 36 17.04 -23.23 27.79
CA ALA A 36 16.34 -22.73 28.98
C ALA A 36 14.87 -22.39 28.72
N GLY A 37 14.34 -22.67 27.54
CA GLY A 37 12.94 -22.38 27.14
C GLY A 37 12.64 -20.92 26.84
N ARG A 38 13.66 -20.08 26.65
CA ARG A 38 13.49 -18.67 26.31
C ARG A 38 13.36 -18.48 24.79
N ILE A 39 12.50 -17.57 24.37
CA ILE A 39 12.38 -17.17 22.97
C ILE A 39 13.69 -16.49 22.56
N VAL A 40 14.55 -17.20 21.83
CA VAL A 40 15.89 -16.75 21.43
C VAL A 40 15.82 -15.60 20.42
N ASP A 41 14.70 -15.43 19.75
CA ASP A 41 14.47 -14.42 18.70
C ASP A 41 13.91 -13.10 19.26
N SER A 42 13.53 -13.05 20.53
CA SER A 42 12.98 -11.84 21.15
C SER A 42 14.08 -10.83 21.48
N TRP A 43 13.86 -9.58 21.10
CA TRP A 43 14.72 -8.44 21.43
C TRP A 43 14.20 -7.65 22.64
N ASN A 44 13.42 -8.29 23.51
CA ASN A 44 12.92 -7.68 24.72
C ASN A 44 14.07 -7.23 25.63
N GLY A 45 13.97 -6.02 26.14
CA GLY A 45 14.99 -5.42 27.01
C GLY A 45 16.16 -4.74 26.28
N LEU A 46 16.20 -4.78 24.96
CA LEU A 46 17.14 -3.97 24.20
C LEU A 46 16.66 -2.50 24.13
N SER A 47 17.63 -1.59 24.10
CA SER A 47 17.36 -0.20 23.84
C SER A 47 16.95 0.04 22.39
N ASP A 48 16.34 1.19 22.13
CA ASP A 48 15.92 1.59 20.78
C ASP A 48 17.06 1.62 19.77
N SER A 49 18.20 2.12 20.18
CA SER A 49 19.40 2.17 19.34
C SER A 49 19.95 0.79 19.02
N GLU A 50 19.88 -0.15 19.95
CA GLU A 50 20.30 -1.53 19.72
C GLU A 50 19.35 -2.25 18.75
N ILE A 51 18.04 -2.05 18.91
CA ILE A 51 17.03 -2.58 17.99
C ILE A 51 17.25 -1.99 16.59
N GLN A 52 17.37 -0.69 16.47
CA GLN A 52 17.64 -0.01 15.19
C GLN A 52 18.90 -0.54 14.52
N GLY A 53 19.99 -0.71 15.27
CA GLY A 53 21.24 -1.29 14.76
C GLY A 53 21.09 -2.74 14.31
N ARG A 54 20.20 -3.53 14.92
CA ARG A 54 19.87 -4.89 14.46
C ARG A 54 19.05 -4.86 13.18
N VAL A 55 18.02 -4.01 13.12
CA VAL A 55 17.18 -3.84 11.92
C VAL A 55 18.02 -3.40 10.72
N LEU A 56 18.95 -2.45 10.90
CA LEU A 56 19.90 -2.03 9.86
C LEU A 56 20.67 -3.20 9.24
N ARG A 57 21.09 -4.15 10.05
CA ARG A 57 21.81 -5.34 9.55
C ARG A 57 20.94 -6.35 8.82
N LEU A 58 19.62 -6.29 8.98
CA LEU A 58 18.66 -7.12 8.26
C LEU A 58 18.25 -6.53 6.91
N LEU A 59 18.45 -5.23 6.71
CA LEU A 59 18.08 -4.59 5.45
C LEU A 59 18.95 -5.11 4.30
N PRO A 60 18.37 -5.32 3.11
CA PRO A 60 19.11 -5.70 1.93
C PRO A 60 20.18 -4.67 1.55
N PRO A 61 21.29 -5.08 0.95
CA PRO A 61 22.30 -4.16 0.46
C PRO A 61 21.73 -3.25 -0.63
N GLY A 62 22.11 -1.96 -0.62
CA GLY A 62 21.67 -0.98 -1.61
C GLY A 62 20.35 -0.28 -1.32
N VAL A 63 19.69 -0.58 -0.19
CA VAL A 63 18.53 0.21 0.27
C VAL A 63 18.94 1.67 0.46
N LYS A 64 18.19 2.59 -0.14
CA LYS A 64 18.40 4.03 0.04
C LYS A 64 17.87 4.45 1.40
N GLN A 65 18.63 5.30 2.10
CA GLN A 65 18.27 5.82 3.43
C GLN A 65 17.96 4.69 4.45
N PRO A 66 18.87 3.72 4.65
CA PRO A 66 18.60 2.55 5.47
C PRO A 66 18.30 2.91 6.93
N ASP A 67 18.93 3.97 7.45
CA ASP A 67 18.67 4.45 8.82
C ASP A 67 17.21 4.90 9.00
N SER A 68 16.67 5.63 8.01
CA SER A 68 15.26 6.06 8.04
C SER A 68 14.33 4.86 8.01
N TRP A 69 14.59 3.87 7.15
CA TRP A 69 13.80 2.64 7.10
C TRP A 69 13.82 1.87 8.42
N ALA A 70 15.00 1.75 9.05
CA ALA A 70 15.12 1.06 10.33
C ALA A 70 14.37 1.81 11.44
N GLN A 71 14.43 3.14 11.45
CA GLN A 71 13.70 3.98 12.40
C GLN A 71 12.19 3.89 12.19
N ASP A 72 11.73 3.98 10.94
CA ASP A 72 10.30 3.92 10.61
C ASP A 72 9.71 2.55 10.98
N LEU A 73 10.38 1.45 10.62
CA LEU A 73 9.94 0.11 10.99
C LEU A 73 9.83 -0.05 12.50
N GLN A 74 10.80 0.43 13.26
CA GLN A 74 10.77 0.39 14.71
C GLN A 74 9.63 1.23 15.29
N SER A 75 9.41 2.42 14.75
CA SER A 75 8.35 3.33 15.17
C SER A 75 6.96 2.72 14.96
N VAL A 76 6.75 2.09 13.79
CA VAL A 76 5.51 1.37 13.47
C VAL A 76 5.29 0.21 14.42
N TYR A 77 6.33 -0.59 14.70
CA TYR A 77 6.22 -1.72 15.63
C TYR A 77 5.81 -1.29 17.03
N LYS A 78 6.39 -0.19 17.52
CA LYS A 78 6.01 0.40 18.80
C LYS A 78 4.56 0.91 18.80
N ALA A 79 4.17 1.63 17.75
CA ALA A 79 2.82 2.17 17.64
C ALA A 79 1.75 1.08 17.58
N LEU A 80 2.06 -0.07 16.98
CA LEU A 80 1.15 -1.21 16.84
C LEU A 80 1.28 -2.24 17.98
N GLY A 81 2.21 -2.06 18.92
CA GLY A 81 2.48 -3.01 20.00
C GLY A 81 3.03 -4.36 19.49
N ILE A 82 3.70 -4.38 18.35
CA ILE A 82 4.30 -5.60 17.79
C ILE A 82 5.61 -5.89 18.50
N PRO A 83 5.80 -7.10 19.05
CA PRO A 83 7.05 -7.47 19.70
C PRO A 83 8.24 -7.42 18.74
N SER A 84 9.34 -6.80 19.18
CA SER A 84 10.57 -6.75 18.40
C SER A 84 11.27 -8.11 18.42
N ALA A 85 11.47 -8.69 17.24
CA ALA A 85 12.17 -9.95 17.03
C ALA A 85 12.78 -9.98 15.61
N ALA A 86 13.85 -10.75 15.39
CA ALA A 86 14.45 -10.86 14.06
C ALA A 86 13.46 -11.42 13.04
N SER A 87 12.68 -12.44 13.41
CA SER A 87 11.67 -13.06 12.55
C SER A 87 10.61 -12.07 12.07
N THR A 88 10.08 -11.23 12.97
CA THR A 88 9.04 -10.25 12.61
C THR A 88 9.61 -9.16 11.69
N TYR A 89 10.80 -8.63 11.99
CA TYR A 89 11.45 -7.67 11.10
C TYR A 89 11.83 -8.28 9.76
N CYS A 90 12.38 -9.51 9.71
CA CYS A 90 12.69 -10.20 8.45
C CYS A 90 11.44 -10.40 7.59
N ALA A 91 10.31 -10.79 8.18
CA ALA A 91 9.06 -10.95 7.44
C ALA A 91 8.59 -9.63 6.82
N THR A 92 8.59 -8.54 7.60
CA THR A 92 8.20 -7.22 7.11
C THR A 92 9.17 -6.71 6.03
N ILE A 93 10.48 -6.84 6.24
CA ILE A 93 11.53 -6.47 5.27
C ILE A 93 11.34 -7.23 3.95
N ALA A 94 11.03 -8.53 4.01
CA ALA A 94 10.79 -9.33 2.82
C ALA A 94 9.57 -8.84 2.04
N VAL A 95 8.47 -8.49 2.73
CA VAL A 95 7.28 -7.92 2.08
C VAL A 95 7.60 -6.56 1.44
N VAL A 96 8.23 -5.63 2.18
CA VAL A 96 8.61 -4.32 1.65
C VAL A 96 9.54 -4.45 0.45
N GLN A 97 10.48 -5.38 0.49
CA GLN A 97 11.37 -5.67 -0.63
C GLN A 97 10.59 -6.15 -1.85
N GLN A 98 9.61 -7.03 -1.66
CA GLN A 98 8.80 -7.59 -2.75
C GLN A 98 7.86 -6.54 -3.35
N GLU A 99 7.20 -5.73 -2.52
CA GLU A 99 6.18 -4.78 -2.96
C GLU A 99 6.77 -3.51 -3.60
N SER A 100 7.86 -2.99 -3.08
CA SER A 100 8.39 -1.69 -3.49
C SER A 100 9.90 -1.64 -3.69
N SER A 101 10.64 -2.71 -3.37
CA SER A 101 12.10 -2.70 -3.31
C SER A 101 12.66 -1.53 -2.48
N PHE A 102 12.02 -1.24 -1.35
CA PHE A 102 12.32 -0.10 -0.48
C PHE A 102 12.21 1.26 -1.19
N ASN A 103 11.34 1.36 -2.19
CA ASN A 103 10.97 2.64 -2.78
C ASN A 103 9.76 3.21 -2.03
N ALA A 104 9.95 4.27 -1.27
CA ALA A 104 8.88 4.92 -0.51
C ALA A 104 7.81 5.58 -1.40
N GLN A 105 8.11 5.81 -2.68
CA GLN A 105 7.19 6.43 -3.63
C GLN A 105 7.22 5.67 -4.98
N PRO A 106 6.71 4.44 -5.03
CA PRO A 106 6.71 3.66 -6.24
C PRO A 106 5.86 4.34 -7.32
N VAL A 107 6.34 4.26 -8.56
CA VAL A 107 5.59 4.76 -9.72
C VAL A 107 4.47 3.79 -10.05
N VAL A 108 3.25 4.30 -10.16
CA VAL A 108 2.08 3.54 -10.62
C VAL A 108 1.89 3.79 -12.12
N PRO A 109 2.14 2.81 -12.98
CA PRO A 109 1.98 2.98 -14.42
C PRO A 109 0.54 3.39 -14.79
N GLY A 110 0.40 4.46 -15.56
CA GLY A 110 -0.91 4.91 -16.03
C GLY A 110 -1.81 5.55 -14.97
N LEU A 111 -1.29 5.93 -13.81
CA LEU A 111 -2.07 6.50 -12.70
C LEU A 111 -2.97 7.66 -13.14
N ALA A 112 -2.44 8.60 -13.93
CA ALA A 112 -3.21 9.73 -14.46
C ALA A 112 -4.46 9.25 -15.22
N LYS A 113 -4.32 8.23 -16.09
CA LYS A 113 -5.43 7.65 -16.85
C LYS A 113 -6.44 6.96 -15.94
N ILE A 114 -5.98 6.22 -14.96
CA ILE A 114 -6.85 5.54 -13.97
C ILE A 114 -7.69 6.58 -13.23
N VAL A 115 -7.07 7.63 -12.72
CA VAL A 115 -7.76 8.71 -11.99
C VAL A 115 -8.76 9.43 -12.89
N ARG A 116 -8.42 9.75 -14.15
CA ARG A 116 -9.36 10.35 -15.12
C ARG A 116 -10.57 9.47 -15.36
N THR A 117 -10.34 8.17 -15.58
CA THR A 117 -11.43 7.23 -15.83
C THR A 117 -12.37 7.16 -14.63
N GLU A 118 -11.83 7.08 -13.41
CA GLU A 118 -12.62 7.02 -12.20
C GLU A 118 -13.41 8.31 -11.94
N LEU A 119 -12.78 9.48 -12.12
CA LEU A 119 -13.47 10.78 -12.01
C LEU A 119 -14.66 10.89 -12.96
N ASN A 120 -14.47 10.52 -14.24
CA ASN A 120 -15.54 10.55 -15.23
C ASN A 120 -16.66 9.56 -14.89
N ALA A 121 -16.32 8.36 -14.43
CA ALA A 121 -17.29 7.35 -14.03
C ALA A 121 -18.14 7.83 -12.84
N ARG A 122 -17.50 8.44 -11.83
CA ARG A 122 -18.20 9.01 -10.67
C ARG A 122 -19.07 10.21 -11.07
N ALA A 123 -18.55 11.14 -11.87
CA ALA A 123 -19.31 12.27 -12.35
C ALA A 123 -20.58 11.81 -13.09
N SER A 124 -20.47 10.82 -13.97
CA SER A 124 -21.61 10.23 -14.68
C SER A 124 -22.62 9.59 -13.72
N ARG A 125 -22.16 8.87 -12.72
CA ARG A 125 -23.03 8.24 -11.69
C ARG A 125 -23.85 9.27 -10.92
N PHE A 126 -23.26 10.43 -10.63
CA PHE A 126 -23.92 11.53 -9.93
C PHE A 126 -24.58 12.54 -10.88
N LEU A 127 -24.71 12.22 -12.17
CA LEU A 127 -25.30 13.08 -13.20
C LEU A 127 -24.63 14.46 -13.29
N ILE A 128 -23.35 14.55 -12.98
CA ILE A 128 -22.56 15.79 -13.12
C ILE A 128 -22.17 15.96 -14.58
N PRO A 129 -22.57 17.06 -15.26
CA PRO A 129 -22.18 17.31 -16.63
C PRO A 129 -20.65 17.42 -16.77
N GLN A 130 -20.10 16.83 -17.83
CA GLN A 130 -18.66 16.84 -18.07
C GLN A 130 -18.08 18.27 -18.14
N ALA A 131 -18.83 19.22 -18.69
CA ALA A 131 -18.42 20.62 -18.74
C ALA A 131 -18.23 21.22 -17.33
N LEU A 132 -19.09 20.84 -16.38
CA LEU A 132 -18.99 21.30 -14.99
C LEU A 132 -17.79 20.67 -14.28
N LEU A 133 -17.56 19.37 -14.48
CA LEU A 133 -16.37 18.70 -13.97
C LEU A 133 -15.09 19.35 -14.51
N ASN A 134 -15.00 19.56 -15.81
CA ASN A 134 -13.84 20.19 -16.45
C ASN A 134 -13.58 21.59 -15.88
N LYS A 135 -14.63 22.42 -15.76
CA LYS A 135 -14.52 23.76 -15.18
C LYS A 135 -14.03 23.72 -13.71
N ALA A 136 -14.50 22.75 -12.92
CA ALA A 136 -14.03 22.59 -11.54
C ALA A 136 -12.54 22.21 -11.48
N LEU A 137 -12.09 21.36 -12.39
CA LEU A 137 -10.69 20.93 -12.45
C LEU A 137 -9.73 21.96 -13.07
N GLU A 138 -10.23 23.00 -13.72
CA GLU A 138 -9.44 24.13 -14.20
C GLU A 138 -9.09 25.13 -13.10
N ARG A 139 -9.67 24.99 -11.90
CA ARG A 139 -9.27 25.80 -10.75
C ARG A 139 -7.80 25.58 -10.43
N GLU A 140 -7.15 26.66 -10.03
CA GLU A 140 -5.79 26.65 -9.53
C GLU A 140 -5.77 26.03 -8.11
N SER A 141 -4.86 25.12 -7.91
CA SER A 141 -4.62 24.49 -6.60
C SER A 141 -3.58 25.29 -5.80
N PRO A 142 -3.39 25.00 -4.50
CA PRO A 142 -2.39 25.68 -3.68
C PRO A 142 -0.95 25.62 -4.22
N THR A 143 -0.69 24.70 -5.16
CA THR A 143 0.65 24.58 -5.80
C THR A 143 0.86 25.52 -6.99
N GLY A 144 -0.10 26.39 -7.35
CA GLY A 144 -0.04 27.25 -8.52
C GLY A 144 -0.30 26.54 -9.85
N ARG A 145 -0.69 25.26 -9.83
CA ARG A 145 -1.08 24.48 -11.00
C ARG A 145 -2.56 24.14 -10.93
N THR A 146 -3.23 24.04 -12.08
CA THR A 146 -4.62 23.59 -12.07
C THR A 146 -4.74 22.11 -11.64
N TYR A 147 -5.88 21.73 -11.09
CA TYR A 147 -6.15 20.32 -10.77
C TYR A 147 -6.05 19.43 -11.99
N ASN A 148 -6.46 19.90 -13.17
CA ASN A 148 -6.26 19.21 -14.44
C ASN A 148 -4.78 18.88 -14.70
N GLN A 149 -3.91 19.88 -14.62
CA GLN A 149 -2.47 19.69 -14.84
C GLN A 149 -1.84 18.75 -13.82
N ARG A 150 -2.29 18.78 -12.57
CA ARG A 150 -1.81 17.89 -11.53
C ARG A 150 -2.24 16.45 -11.79
N ILE A 151 -3.51 16.22 -12.15
CA ILE A 151 -4.02 14.89 -12.50
C ILE A 151 -3.22 14.31 -13.67
N ASP A 152 -3.00 15.08 -14.74
CA ASP A 152 -2.28 14.59 -15.92
C ASP A 152 -0.81 14.24 -15.65
N SER A 153 -0.23 14.81 -14.61
CA SER A 153 1.15 14.53 -14.20
C SER A 153 1.30 13.50 -13.08
N LEU A 154 0.22 12.86 -12.62
CA LEU A 154 0.25 11.87 -11.56
C LEU A 154 1.08 10.66 -11.96
N ARG A 155 2.00 10.28 -11.07
CA ARG A 155 2.84 9.09 -11.20
C ARG A 155 2.89 8.24 -9.94
N THR A 156 2.70 8.82 -8.76
CA THR A 156 2.80 8.11 -7.48
C THR A 156 1.54 8.30 -6.65
N GLU A 157 1.26 7.34 -5.76
CA GLU A 157 0.14 7.43 -4.82
C GLU A 157 0.27 8.63 -3.88
N LYS A 158 1.51 8.99 -3.50
CA LYS A 158 1.74 10.20 -2.72
C LYS A 158 1.23 11.45 -3.42
N GLN A 159 1.54 11.61 -4.72
CA GLN A 159 1.05 12.76 -5.50
C GLN A 159 -0.49 12.78 -5.59
N LEU A 160 -1.12 11.60 -5.71
CA LEU A 160 -2.57 11.48 -5.70
C LEU A 160 -3.15 11.87 -4.34
N ASN A 161 -2.54 11.39 -3.26
CA ASN A 161 -2.96 11.76 -1.91
C ASN A 161 -2.82 13.27 -1.66
N ASP A 162 -1.68 13.87 -2.00
CA ASP A 162 -1.44 15.31 -1.85
C ASP A 162 -2.48 16.13 -2.65
N LEU A 163 -2.80 15.71 -3.88
CA LEU A 163 -3.84 16.32 -4.70
C LEU A 163 -5.22 16.22 -4.03
N PHE A 164 -5.56 15.07 -3.48
CA PHE A 164 -6.83 14.84 -2.81
C PHE A 164 -6.96 15.65 -1.52
N GLN A 165 -5.89 15.76 -0.74
CA GLN A 165 -5.83 16.59 0.47
C GLN A 165 -6.08 18.07 0.14
N ASP A 166 -5.44 18.59 -0.92
CA ASP A 166 -5.65 19.95 -1.36
C ASP A 166 -7.10 20.19 -1.78
N MET A 167 -7.70 19.26 -2.56
CA MET A 167 -9.11 19.35 -2.93
C MET A 167 -10.04 19.37 -1.71
N LEU A 168 -9.79 18.52 -0.73
CA LEU A 168 -10.59 18.48 0.50
C LEU A 168 -10.45 19.75 1.33
N SER A 169 -9.24 20.32 1.41
CA SER A 169 -8.98 21.53 2.18
C SER A 169 -9.74 22.76 1.66
N GLU A 170 -10.08 22.76 0.37
CA GLU A 170 -10.86 23.83 -0.27
C GLU A 170 -12.38 23.69 -0.11
N LEU A 171 -12.85 22.51 0.36
CA LEU A 171 -14.27 22.31 0.60
C LEU A 171 -14.70 22.86 1.96
N PRO A 172 -15.84 23.53 2.07
CA PRO A 172 -16.46 23.83 3.35
C PRO A 172 -16.64 22.51 4.12
N PHE A 173 -16.08 22.41 5.31
CA PHE A 173 -16.09 21.20 6.14
C PHE A 173 -15.23 20.03 5.63
N GLY A 174 -14.41 20.22 4.59
CA GLY A 174 -13.57 19.14 4.03
C GLY A 174 -12.60 18.50 5.04
N GLN A 175 -12.15 19.27 6.03
CA GLN A 175 -11.26 18.76 7.09
C GLN A 175 -11.95 17.85 8.11
N SER A 176 -13.27 17.82 8.17
CA SER A 176 -14.00 16.92 9.08
C SER A 176 -14.18 15.51 8.51
N TRP A 177 -13.71 15.25 7.30
CA TRP A 177 -13.75 13.95 6.61
C TRP A 177 -12.41 13.21 6.65
N LEU A 178 -11.38 13.79 7.25
CA LEU A 178 -10.05 13.23 7.46
C LEU A 178 -9.88 12.75 8.91
#